data_85c5b208590c8f92e7e21c1fd27e9127
#
_entry.id   85c5b208590c8f92e7e21c1fd27e9127
#
_cell.length_a   1.000
_cell.length_b   1.000
_cell.length_c   1.000
_cell.angle_alpha   90.00
_cell.angle_beta   90.00
_cell.angle_gamma   90.00
#
_symmetry.space_group_name_H-M   'P 1'
#
loop_
_entity.id
_entity.type
_entity.pdbx_description
1 polymer ?
#
loop_
_entity_poly.entity_id
_entity_poly.type
_entity_poly.pdbx_seq_one_letter_code
_entity_poly.pdbx_strand_id
1 'polypeptide(L)'
;MKLVKIVSLCAAIFSAGAALAGPLKLEPANPQPSGLKSGLAVKYALPEKQIKTLAQADEALKSAKRGPALKGLDYWDTEEGGETLTSGKAWWVAAQINGYVRFDAPGVYTIDFLVNDGLRMFIGGKKITVWDQRTPCEPIPAVEVEVPVAGWYPLSAVYFQNQGTACLHMRAAPKGSAPDWMPDAAFGH
;
A
#
# COMPACT_ATOMS: atom_id res chain seq x y z
N MET A 1 29.18 -46.87 53.60
CA MET A 1 29.29 -46.46 52.16
C MET A 1 27.92 -45.99 51.70
N LYS A 2 27.72 -44.70 51.51
CA LYS A 2 26.44 -44.12 50.99
C LYS A 2 26.63 -43.83 49.51
N LEU A 3 25.87 -44.49 48.64
CA LEU A 3 25.83 -44.23 47.20
C LEU A 3 25.06 -42.94 46.94
N VAL A 4 25.71 -41.94 46.34
CA VAL A 4 25.07 -40.76 45.82
C VAL A 4 24.67 -41.00 44.38
N LYS A 5 23.35 -41.00 44.10
CA LYS A 5 22.80 -41.08 42.74
C LYS A 5 22.81 -39.67 42.14
N ILE A 6 23.64 -39.49 41.11
CA ILE A 6 23.63 -38.25 40.31
C ILE A 6 22.51 -38.41 39.26
N VAL A 7 21.48 -37.57 39.39
CA VAL A 7 20.43 -37.44 38.39
C VAL A 7 20.85 -36.37 37.39
N SER A 8 21.21 -36.80 36.17
CA SER A 8 21.56 -35.89 35.06
C SER A 8 20.27 -35.35 34.43
N LEU A 9 20.02 -34.08 34.62
CA LEU A 9 18.88 -33.35 34.02
C LEU A 9 19.29 -32.85 32.63
N CYS A 10 18.87 -33.57 31.57
CA CYS A 10 19.02 -33.09 30.20
C CYS A 10 18.00 -31.97 29.93
N ALA A 11 18.45 -30.73 29.90
CA ALA A 11 17.65 -29.61 29.43
C ALA A 11 17.56 -29.62 27.89
N ALA A 12 16.39 -29.95 27.36
CA ALA A 12 16.12 -29.82 25.93
C ALA A 12 15.90 -28.33 25.59
N ILE A 13 16.84 -27.78 24.83
CA ILE A 13 16.74 -26.40 24.30
C ILE A 13 15.82 -26.45 23.08
N PHE A 14 14.56 -26.04 23.24
CA PHE A 14 13.66 -25.79 22.12
C PHE A 14 14.06 -24.46 21.47
N SER A 15 14.77 -24.49 20.34
CA SER A 15 14.93 -23.34 19.47
C SER A 15 13.62 -23.11 18.73
N ALA A 16 12.84 -22.12 19.18
CA ALA A 16 11.73 -21.60 18.39
C ALA A 16 12.29 -20.88 17.16
N GLY A 17 12.35 -21.57 16.02
CA GLY A 17 12.66 -20.94 14.74
C GLY A 17 11.56 -19.94 14.42
N ALA A 18 11.91 -18.65 14.29
CA ALA A 18 11.02 -17.65 13.73
C ALA A 18 10.71 -18.07 12.28
N ALA A 19 9.49 -18.49 12.01
CA ALA A 19 9.02 -18.71 10.65
C ALA A 19 9.03 -17.33 9.95
N LEU A 20 9.92 -17.13 9.00
CA LEU A 20 9.86 -15.98 8.09
C LEU A 20 8.55 -16.11 7.32
N ALA A 21 7.65 -15.15 7.50
CA ALA A 21 6.43 -15.11 6.71
C ALA A 21 6.80 -15.00 5.23
N GLY A 22 6.31 -15.94 4.41
CA GLY A 22 6.54 -15.92 2.97
C GLY A 22 5.84 -14.73 2.29
N PRO A 23 6.08 -14.52 0.99
CA PRO A 23 5.42 -13.48 0.22
C PRO A 23 3.90 -13.56 0.34
N LEU A 24 3.22 -12.41 0.35
CA LEU A 24 1.76 -12.35 0.35
C LEU A 24 1.24 -12.80 -1.02
N LYS A 25 0.54 -13.92 -1.09
CA LYS A 25 -0.04 -14.42 -2.34
C LYS A 25 -1.24 -13.59 -2.74
N LEU A 26 -1.12 -12.83 -3.86
CA LEU A 26 -2.19 -12.00 -4.39
C LEU A 26 -3.26 -12.85 -5.08
N GLU A 27 -4.50 -12.37 -5.03
CA GLU A 27 -5.63 -12.97 -5.75
C GLU A 27 -5.91 -12.15 -7.01
N PRO A 28 -5.75 -12.74 -8.22
CA PRO A 28 -6.09 -12.04 -9.45
C PRO A 28 -7.58 -11.74 -9.52
N ALA A 29 -7.96 -10.70 -10.27
CA ALA A 29 -9.37 -10.46 -10.55
C ALA A 29 -9.98 -11.67 -11.27
N ASN A 30 -11.18 -12.08 -10.86
CA ASN A 30 -11.91 -13.19 -11.48
C ASN A 30 -13.41 -12.84 -11.59
N PRO A 31 -13.95 -12.68 -12.82
CA PRO A 31 -13.22 -12.72 -14.10
C PRO A 31 -12.24 -11.56 -14.25
N GLN A 32 -11.25 -11.73 -15.15
CA GLN A 32 -10.36 -10.63 -15.53
C GLN A 32 -11.18 -9.50 -16.17
N PRO A 33 -11.02 -8.23 -15.74
CA PRO A 33 -11.80 -7.14 -16.29
C PRO A 33 -11.40 -6.83 -17.73
N SER A 34 -12.38 -6.38 -18.52
CA SER A 34 -12.19 -5.88 -19.88
C SER A 34 -12.75 -4.47 -20.00
N GLY A 35 -12.20 -3.68 -20.93
CA GLY A 35 -12.69 -2.32 -21.20
C GLY A 35 -12.46 -1.32 -20.05
N LEU A 36 -11.45 -1.55 -19.21
CA LEU A 36 -11.08 -0.60 -18.16
C LEU A 36 -10.71 0.75 -18.75
N LYS A 37 -11.14 1.81 -18.08
CA LYS A 37 -10.60 3.15 -18.30
C LYS A 37 -9.20 3.22 -17.67
N SER A 38 -8.32 4.01 -18.28
CA SER A 38 -6.97 4.25 -17.75
C SER A 38 -7.02 4.93 -16.38
N GLY A 39 -6.09 4.57 -15.52
CA GLY A 39 -5.88 5.16 -14.21
C GLY A 39 -6.74 4.56 -13.10
N LEU A 40 -6.95 5.30 -12.01
CA LEU A 40 -7.66 4.84 -10.82
C LEU A 40 -8.85 5.76 -10.49
N ALA A 41 -9.99 5.19 -10.17
CA ALA A 41 -11.12 5.95 -9.68
C ALA A 41 -10.83 6.48 -8.27
N VAL A 42 -11.21 7.73 -7.99
CA VAL A 42 -11.01 8.33 -6.68
C VAL A 42 -12.27 9.05 -6.19
N LYS A 43 -12.48 8.99 -4.88
CA LYS A 43 -13.42 9.85 -4.16
C LYS A 43 -12.64 10.63 -3.11
N TYR A 44 -12.96 11.90 -2.97
CA TYR A 44 -12.34 12.79 -2.01
C TYR A 44 -13.33 13.25 -0.93
N ALA A 45 -12.84 13.31 0.29
CA ALA A 45 -13.40 14.14 1.34
C ALA A 45 -12.42 15.29 1.63
N LEU A 46 -12.93 16.50 1.68
CA LEU A 46 -12.16 17.74 1.83
C LEU A 46 -12.65 18.52 3.06
N PRO A 47 -12.46 17.98 4.28
CA PRO A 47 -12.94 18.64 5.49
C PRO A 47 -12.17 19.94 5.75
N GLU A 48 -12.77 20.84 6.53
CA GLU A 48 -12.13 22.09 6.96
C GLU A 48 -11.36 21.93 8.28
N LYS A 49 -10.84 20.73 8.54
CA LYS A 49 -10.07 20.40 9.74
C LYS A 49 -8.98 19.37 9.40
N GLN A 50 -7.96 19.36 10.25
CA GLN A 50 -6.83 18.43 10.10
C GLN A 50 -7.26 16.97 10.08
N ILE A 51 -6.61 16.20 9.20
CA ILE A 51 -6.65 14.73 9.18
C ILE A 51 -5.24 14.25 9.55
N LYS A 52 -5.14 13.50 10.64
CA LYS A 52 -3.85 13.05 11.20
C LYS A 52 -3.74 11.53 11.29
N THR A 53 -4.84 10.81 11.03
CA THR A 53 -4.91 9.36 11.15
C THR A 53 -5.83 8.77 10.08
N LEU A 54 -5.61 7.51 9.75
CA LEU A 54 -6.49 6.75 8.86
C LEU A 54 -7.93 6.66 9.41
N ALA A 55 -8.10 6.59 10.71
CA ALA A 55 -9.43 6.59 11.32
C ALA A 55 -10.19 7.91 11.05
N GLN A 56 -9.50 9.05 11.10
CA GLN A 56 -10.09 10.34 10.75
C GLN A 56 -10.37 10.44 9.24
N ALA A 57 -9.51 9.87 8.40
CA ALA A 57 -9.74 9.77 6.97
C ALA A 57 -10.97 8.92 6.66
N ASP A 58 -11.11 7.74 7.28
CA ASP A 58 -12.29 6.87 7.14
C ASP A 58 -13.59 7.59 7.52
N GLU A 59 -13.58 8.35 8.60
CA GLU A 59 -14.77 9.13 9.03
C GLU A 59 -15.11 10.21 8.00
N ALA A 60 -14.11 10.97 7.53
CA ALA A 60 -14.31 12.00 6.51
C ALA A 60 -14.86 11.40 5.20
N LEU A 61 -14.34 10.24 4.79
CA LEU A 61 -14.73 9.56 3.55
C LEU A 61 -16.18 9.09 3.51
N LYS A 62 -16.91 9.07 4.63
CA LYS A 62 -18.37 8.79 4.63
C LYS A 62 -19.15 9.81 3.80
N SER A 63 -18.62 11.03 3.64
CA SER A 63 -19.21 12.10 2.81
C SER A 63 -18.46 12.34 1.50
N ALA A 64 -17.58 11.42 1.09
CA ALA A 64 -16.71 11.60 -0.06
C ALA A 64 -17.48 11.72 -1.37
N LYS A 65 -17.01 12.60 -2.25
CA LYS A 65 -17.53 12.81 -3.61
C LYS A 65 -16.53 12.33 -4.65
N ARG A 66 -17.02 11.88 -5.80
CA ARG A 66 -16.17 11.50 -6.93
C ARG A 66 -15.31 12.68 -7.36
N GLY A 67 -14.00 12.45 -7.52
CA GLY A 67 -13.03 13.37 -8.09
C GLY A 67 -12.58 12.96 -9.50
N PRO A 68 -11.74 13.77 -10.15
CA PRO A 68 -11.04 13.38 -11.36
C PRO A 68 -10.19 12.14 -11.10
N ALA A 69 -10.19 11.17 -12.03
CA ALA A 69 -9.42 9.95 -11.89
C ALA A 69 -7.91 10.25 -11.78
N LEU A 70 -7.20 9.44 -10.99
CA LEU A 70 -5.74 9.45 -10.96
C LEU A 70 -5.22 8.80 -12.24
N LYS A 71 -4.10 9.28 -12.80
CA LYS A 71 -3.44 8.62 -13.94
C LYS A 71 -2.84 7.27 -13.54
N GLY A 72 -2.24 7.22 -12.36
CA GLY A 72 -1.62 6.06 -11.73
C GLY A 72 -1.28 6.38 -10.28
N LEU A 73 -0.18 5.84 -9.78
CA LEU A 73 0.37 6.13 -8.47
C LEU A 73 1.83 6.64 -8.62
N ASP A 74 1.98 7.75 -9.33
CA ASP A 74 3.25 8.45 -9.56
C ASP A 74 3.06 9.96 -9.31
N TYR A 75 2.65 10.30 -8.07
CA TYR A 75 2.46 11.69 -7.63
C TYR A 75 3.66 12.11 -6.79
N TRP A 76 4.58 12.84 -7.43
CA TRP A 76 5.81 13.36 -6.80
C TRP A 76 5.52 14.35 -5.69
N ASP A 77 6.52 14.52 -4.82
CA ASP A 77 6.43 15.48 -3.72
C ASP A 77 6.13 16.86 -4.25
N THR A 78 5.01 17.44 -3.83
CA THR A 78 4.60 18.78 -4.26
C THR A 78 5.43 19.85 -3.57
N GLU A 79 5.37 21.07 -4.05
CA GLU A 79 5.73 22.23 -3.24
C GLU A 79 4.71 22.37 -2.09
N GLU A 80 5.08 23.09 -1.03
CA GLU A 80 4.15 23.39 0.06
C GLU A 80 2.93 24.16 -0.45
N GLY A 81 1.74 23.67 -0.15
CA GLY A 81 0.50 24.23 -0.69
C GLY A 81 0.16 23.77 -2.10
N GLY A 82 0.94 22.86 -2.69
CA GLY A 82 0.62 22.21 -3.95
C GLY A 82 -0.58 21.28 -3.84
N GLU A 83 -1.23 21.01 -4.96
CA GLU A 83 -2.43 20.17 -5.01
C GLU A 83 -2.14 18.73 -4.58
N THR A 84 -2.94 18.21 -3.65
CA THR A 84 -2.89 16.79 -3.26
C THR A 84 -3.60 15.94 -4.31
N LEU A 85 -2.83 15.11 -5.03
CA LEU A 85 -3.33 14.22 -6.10
C LEU A 85 -4.10 15.03 -7.17
N THR A 86 -5.42 14.78 -7.32
CA THR A 86 -6.33 15.48 -8.25
C THR A 86 -7.51 16.09 -7.50
N SER A 87 -7.31 16.47 -6.23
CA SER A 87 -8.39 16.91 -5.33
C SER A 87 -8.82 18.37 -5.49
N GLY A 88 -8.00 19.19 -6.14
CA GLY A 88 -8.17 20.66 -6.17
C GLY A 88 -7.82 21.34 -4.84
N LYS A 89 -7.25 20.62 -3.87
CA LYS A 89 -6.91 21.14 -2.54
C LYS A 89 -5.52 20.67 -2.11
N ALA A 90 -4.80 21.51 -1.37
CA ALA A 90 -3.46 21.16 -0.87
C ALA A 90 -3.52 20.31 0.41
N TRP A 91 -4.36 20.69 1.36
CA TRP A 91 -4.35 20.17 2.73
C TRP A 91 -5.69 19.60 3.17
N TRP A 92 -5.64 18.70 4.19
CA TRP A 92 -6.81 18.08 4.80
C TRP A 92 -7.63 17.30 3.79
N VAL A 93 -6.94 16.49 3.01
CA VAL A 93 -7.52 15.66 1.98
C VAL A 93 -7.56 14.22 2.45
N ALA A 94 -8.70 13.57 2.34
CA ALA A 94 -8.81 12.12 2.38
C ALA A 94 -9.24 11.61 1.01
N ALA A 95 -8.57 10.58 0.52
CA ALA A 95 -8.85 9.95 -0.76
C ALA A 95 -9.15 8.46 -0.60
N GLN A 96 -10.29 8.03 -1.15
CA GLN A 96 -10.60 6.62 -1.37
C GLN A 96 -10.31 6.30 -2.84
N ILE A 97 -9.30 5.46 -3.08
CA ILE A 97 -8.79 5.11 -4.40
C ILE A 97 -9.18 3.66 -4.70
N ASN A 98 -9.70 3.40 -5.91
CA ASN A 98 -10.13 2.07 -6.32
C ASN A 98 -9.84 1.84 -7.80
N GLY A 99 -9.57 0.59 -8.13
CA GLY A 99 -9.31 0.13 -9.49
C GLY A 99 -8.56 -1.18 -9.50
N TYR A 100 -7.66 -1.29 -10.44
CA TYR A 100 -6.83 -2.47 -10.64
C TYR A 100 -5.39 -2.06 -10.93
N VAL A 101 -4.47 -2.91 -10.54
CA VAL A 101 -3.07 -2.87 -10.97
C VAL A 101 -2.75 -4.12 -11.79
N ARG A 102 -1.97 -3.98 -12.87
CA ARG A 102 -1.58 -5.06 -13.75
C ARG A 102 -0.12 -5.47 -13.49
N PHE A 103 0.08 -6.77 -13.40
CA PHE A 103 1.39 -7.39 -13.46
C PHE A 103 1.50 -8.20 -14.75
N ASP A 104 2.56 -7.95 -15.52
CA ASP A 104 2.72 -8.54 -16.86
C ASP A 104 3.35 -9.95 -16.82
N ALA A 105 3.87 -10.38 -15.68
CA ALA A 105 4.44 -11.72 -15.48
C ALA A 105 4.13 -12.27 -14.08
N PRO A 106 3.99 -13.58 -13.91
CA PRO A 106 3.95 -14.21 -12.59
C PRO A 106 5.34 -14.14 -11.93
N GLY A 107 5.36 -14.19 -10.61
CA GLY A 107 6.61 -14.20 -9.83
C GLY A 107 6.45 -13.56 -8.46
N VAL A 108 7.56 -13.49 -7.74
CA VAL A 108 7.64 -12.72 -6.50
C VAL A 108 8.12 -11.32 -6.81
N TYR A 109 7.39 -10.32 -6.32
CA TYR A 109 7.71 -8.91 -6.48
C TYR A 109 7.96 -8.28 -5.12
N THR A 110 8.87 -7.31 -5.09
CA THR A 110 9.00 -6.36 -4.00
C THR A 110 8.20 -5.12 -4.35
N ILE A 111 7.31 -4.70 -3.47
CA ILE A 111 6.49 -3.49 -3.61
C ILE A 111 6.82 -2.54 -2.46
N ASP A 112 7.03 -1.27 -2.75
CA ASP A 112 7.11 -0.22 -1.75
C ASP A 112 6.34 1.04 -2.20
N PHE A 113 6.19 1.98 -1.27
CA PHE A 113 5.52 3.25 -1.51
C PHE A 113 6.37 4.38 -0.92
N LEU A 114 6.36 5.53 -1.61
CA LEU A 114 6.70 6.82 -0.99
C LEU A 114 5.41 7.53 -0.70
N VAL A 115 5.24 7.99 0.52
CA VAL A 115 3.97 8.57 0.95
C VAL A 115 4.17 9.74 1.92
N ASN A 116 3.36 10.74 1.76
CA ASN A 116 3.12 11.86 2.67
C ASN A 116 1.61 12.15 2.64
N ASP A 117 0.80 11.91 3.68
CA ASP A 117 1.14 11.38 5.01
C ASP A 117 0.83 9.88 5.12
N GLY A 118 -0.44 9.50 5.26
CA GLY A 118 -0.85 8.14 5.59
C GLY A 118 -1.46 7.35 4.44
N LEU A 119 -1.24 6.04 4.46
CA LEU A 119 -1.69 5.11 3.43
C LEU A 119 -2.13 3.78 4.04
N ARG A 120 -3.31 3.30 3.61
CA ARG A 120 -3.71 1.90 3.75
C ARG A 120 -4.01 1.36 2.36
N MET A 121 -3.29 0.31 1.95
CA MET A 121 -3.38 -0.25 0.61
C MET A 121 -3.68 -1.75 0.64
N PHE A 122 -4.60 -2.16 -0.23
CA PHE A 122 -4.89 -3.56 -0.53
C PHE A 122 -4.69 -3.81 -2.02
N ILE A 123 -4.08 -4.94 -2.36
CA ILE A 123 -3.94 -5.43 -3.74
C ILE A 123 -4.25 -6.93 -3.74
N GLY A 124 -5.08 -7.39 -4.69
CA GLY A 124 -5.44 -8.80 -4.80
C GLY A 124 -5.98 -9.36 -3.49
N GLY A 125 -6.86 -8.63 -2.79
CA GLY A 125 -7.44 -9.02 -1.51
C GLY A 125 -6.48 -9.02 -0.32
N LYS A 126 -5.18 -8.76 -0.52
CA LYS A 126 -4.17 -8.75 0.57
C LYS A 126 -3.89 -7.33 1.02
N LYS A 127 -3.75 -7.16 2.33
CA LYS A 127 -3.32 -5.91 2.94
C LYS A 127 -1.81 -5.75 2.71
N ILE A 128 -1.44 -4.79 1.85
CA ILE A 128 -0.05 -4.55 1.47
C ILE A 128 0.63 -3.68 2.52
N THR A 129 0.00 -2.57 2.90
CA THR A 129 0.56 -1.69 3.91
C THR A 129 -0.54 -0.99 4.72
N VAL A 130 -0.17 -0.62 5.95
CA VAL A 130 -0.89 0.35 6.77
C VAL A 130 0.17 1.27 7.37
N TRP A 131 0.18 2.50 6.89
CA TRP A 131 1.04 3.57 7.36
C TRP A 131 0.16 4.68 7.93
N ASP A 132 -0.05 4.67 9.24
CA ASP A 132 -0.93 5.61 9.95
C ASP A 132 -0.10 6.66 10.69
N GLN A 133 0.70 7.40 9.92
CA GLN A 133 1.62 8.40 10.44
C GLN A 133 1.61 9.63 9.54
N ARG A 134 2.20 10.71 10.03
CA ARG A 134 2.51 11.92 9.27
C ARG A 134 4.01 11.94 9.04
N THR A 135 4.41 11.82 7.81
CA THR A 135 5.81 11.74 7.40
C THR A 135 6.04 12.62 6.16
N PRO A 136 7.27 13.11 5.95
CA PRO A 136 7.65 13.65 4.65
C PRO A 136 7.52 12.59 3.57
N CYS A 137 7.65 12.99 2.29
CA CYS A 137 7.64 12.06 1.17
C CYS A 137 8.86 11.13 1.22
N GLU A 138 8.71 9.99 1.87
CA GLU A 138 9.79 9.02 2.07
C GLU A 138 9.30 7.58 1.90
N PRO A 139 10.21 6.64 1.61
CA PRO A 139 9.85 5.23 1.50
C PRO A 139 9.34 4.66 2.82
N ILE A 140 8.23 3.94 2.75
CA ILE A 140 7.73 3.11 3.86
C ILE A 140 8.14 1.65 3.64
N PRO A 141 8.07 0.79 4.69
CA PRO A 141 8.56 -0.59 4.60
C PRO A 141 8.02 -1.34 3.39
N ALA A 142 8.94 -1.91 2.61
CA ALA A 142 8.61 -2.73 1.46
C ALA A 142 8.00 -4.08 1.86
N VAL A 143 7.22 -4.66 0.96
CA VAL A 143 6.57 -5.96 1.15
C VAL A 143 6.82 -6.86 -0.06
N GLU A 144 7.04 -8.15 0.18
CA GLU A 144 7.08 -9.15 -0.88
C GLU A 144 5.70 -9.71 -1.15
N VAL A 145 5.32 -9.78 -2.43
CA VAL A 145 4.07 -10.36 -2.89
C VAL A 145 4.33 -11.44 -3.93
N GLU A 146 3.53 -12.51 -3.90
CA GLU A 146 3.49 -13.51 -4.97
C GLU A 146 2.36 -13.15 -5.94
N VAL A 147 2.71 -12.92 -7.19
CA VAL A 147 1.81 -12.77 -8.34
C VAL A 147 1.69 -14.13 -9.00
N PRO A 148 0.61 -14.90 -8.82
CA PRO A 148 0.50 -16.26 -9.32
C PRO A 148 0.34 -16.35 -10.83
N VAL A 149 -0.27 -15.36 -11.47
CA VAL A 149 -0.48 -15.28 -12.91
C VAL A 149 -0.38 -13.83 -13.39
N ALA A 150 0.01 -13.61 -14.64
CA ALA A 150 -0.08 -12.29 -15.26
C ALA A 150 -1.55 -11.83 -15.36
N GLY A 151 -1.80 -10.54 -15.19
CA GLY A 151 -3.15 -9.99 -15.29
C GLY A 151 -3.44 -8.86 -14.33
N TRP A 152 -4.71 -8.54 -14.18
CA TRP A 152 -5.22 -7.47 -13.33
C TRP A 152 -5.55 -7.97 -11.92
N TYR A 153 -5.17 -7.17 -10.93
CA TYR A 153 -5.39 -7.41 -9.51
C TYR A 153 -6.20 -6.26 -8.92
N PRO A 154 -7.30 -6.51 -8.20
CA PRO A 154 -8.06 -5.44 -7.54
C PRO A 154 -7.16 -4.62 -6.63
N LEU A 155 -7.29 -3.31 -6.70
CA LEU A 155 -6.58 -2.34 -5.86
C LEU A 155 -7.58 -1.46 -5.15
N SER A 156 -7.39 -1.29 -3.84
CA SER A 156 -8.10 -0.28 -3.07
C SER A 156 -7.19 0.38 -2.05
N ALA A 157 -7.34 1.68 -1.87
CA ALA A 157 -6.56 2.42 -0.88
C ALA A 157 -7.38 3.51 -0.18
N VAL A 158 -6.95 3.81 1.04
CA VAL A 158 -7.26 5.07 1.73
C VAL A 158 -5.94 5.80 1.92
N TYR A 159 -5.90 7.02 1.44
CA TYR A 159 -4.78 7.94 1.58
C TYR A 159 -5.27 9.21 2.29
N PHE A 160 -4.44 9.81 3.12
CA PHE A 160 -4.71 11.14 3.64
C PHE A 160 -3.48 12.03 3.60
N GLN A 161 -3.74 13.31 3.37
CA GLN A 161 -2.79 14.42 3.43
C GLN A 161 -3.25 15.40 4.50
N ASN A 162 -2.36 15.74 5.45
CA ASN A 162 -2.66 16.72 6.48
C ASN A 162 -2.25 18.13 6.05
N GLN A 163 -0.96 18.41 6.03
CA GLN A 163 -0.37 19.72 5.71
C GLN A 163 1.04 19.56 5.12
N GLY A 164 1.57 20.66 4.56
CA GLY A 164 2.89 20.65 3.92
C GLY A 164 2.82 20.21 2.48
N THR A 165 3.78 19.40 2.06
CA THR A 165 3.86 18.79 0.74
C THR A 165 3.04 17.50 0.69
N ALA A 166 2.74 16.98 -0.49
CA ALA A 166 1.96 15.77 -0.69
C ALA A 166 2.64 14.86 -1.71
N CYS A 167 2.69 13.56 -1.45
CA CYS A 167 3.11 12.59 -2.45
C CYS A 167 2.44 11.23 -2.25
N LEU A 168 2.32 10.49 -3.34
CA LEU A 168 1.91 9.09 -3.33
C LEU A 168 2.51 8.38 -4.53
N HIS A 169 3.53 7.56 -4.29
CA HIS A 169 4.18 6.75 -5.32
C HIS A 169 4.08 5.27 -4.99
N MET A 170 3.94 4.45 -6.01
CA MET A 170 4.09 3.00 -5.93
C MET A 170 5.26 2.56 -6.80
N ARG A 171 6.17 1.78 -6.22
CA ARG A 171 7.24 1.11 -6.94
C ARG A 171 7.09 -0.40 -6.81
N ALA A 172 7.45 -1.12 -7.86
CA ALA A 172 7.49 -2.57 -7.84
C ALA A 172 8.58 -3.10 -8.77
N ALA A 173 9.18 -4.23 -8.41
CA ALA A 173 10.08 -4.98 -9.28
C ALA A 173 10.06 -6.46 -8.91
N PRO A 174 10.42 -7.36 -9.82
CA PRO A 174 10.73 -8.73 -9.49
C PRO A 174 11.75 -8.80 -8.34
N LYS A 175 11.55 -9.74 -7.42
CA LYS A 175 12.43 -9.93 -6.27
C LYS A 175 13.89 -10.04 -6.70
N GLY A 176 14.76 -9.29 -6.04
CA GLY A 176 16.18 -9.21 -6.36
C GLY A 176 16.56 -8.10 -7.34
N SER A 177 15.60 -7.41 -7.92
CA SER A 177 15.80 -6.18 -8.69
C SER A 177 15.48 -4.94 -7.85
N ALA A 178 16.08 -3.80 -8.21
CA ALA A 178 15.70 -2.53 -7.58
C ALA A 178 14.26 -2.17 -7.98
N PRO A 179 13.38 -1.79 -7.03
CA PRO A 179 12.03 -1.33 -7.35
C PRO A 179 12.07 -0.08 -8.24
N ASP A 180 11.23 -0.11 -9.28
CA ASP A 180 11.03 1.01 -10.20
C ASP A 180 9.57 1.46 -10.17
N TRP A 181 9.31 2.68 -10.66
CA TRP A 181 7.99 3.28 -10.68
C TRP A 181 7.01 2.44 -11.49
N MET A 182 5.82 2.20 -10.91
CA MET A 182 4.76 1.55 -11.66
C MET A 182 4.20 2.51 -12.72
N PRO A 183 4.27 2.15 -14.01
CA PRO A 183 3.82 3.04 -15.08
C PRO A 183 2.30 3.27 -15.03
N ASP A 184 1.84 4.46 -15.45
CA ASP A 184 0.41 4.80 -15.51
C ASP A 184 -0.43 3.74 -16.25
N ALA A 185 0.14 3.14 -17.30
CA ALA A 185 -0.51 2.07 -18.09
C ALA A 185 -0.75 0.77 -17.30
N ALA A 186 -0.13 0.62 -16.13
CA ALA A 186 -0.38 -0.51 -15.24
C ALA A 186 -1.63 -0.34 -14.38
N PHE A 187 -2.35 0.79 -14.49
CA PHE A 187 -3.54 1.06 -13.69
C PHE A 187 -4.79 1.21 -14.55
N GLY A 188 -5.92 0.68 -14.04
CA GLY A 188 -7.21 0.73 -14.72
C GLY A 188 -8.40 0.73 -13.75
N HIS A 189 -9.58 1.28 -14.17
CA HIS A 189 -10.81 1.31 -13.37
C HIS A 189 -12.08 1.25 -14.22
#